data_58526bfd01ae52233e35a793417ec25c
#
_entry.id   58526bfd01ae52233e35a793417ec25c
#
_cell.length_a   1.000
_cell.length_b   1.000
_cell.length_c   1.000
_cell.angle_alpha   90.00
_cell.angle_beta   90.00
_cell.angle_gamma   90.00
#
_symmetry.space_group_name_H-M   'P 1'
#
loop_
_entity.id
_entity.type
_entity.pdbx_description
1 polymer ?
#
loop_
_entity_poly.entity_id
_entity_poly.type
_entity_poly.pdbx_seq_one_letter_code
_entity_poly.pdbx_strand_id
1 'polypeptide(L)'
;MLTIAVTIAINTFGGNTRKVQVPDVRGQASADAIAALQNRGFKTRTLQKPDSTIPPDHVIGTDPGANTSVGAGADITINVSTGPEQRELPDVSSLTYAEAVKKLTAAGFSKFKQAASPSSPEMAGKVIGTNPPANQTSAITNVITIIVGSGPEAKQIPDVAGQTVDLAQKNLNVYGFTKFSQAQVDSPKPAGDVVGTNPPAGTTVPVDSVIELQVSRGNQFVMPDLSGMFWTDAEPRLRALGWTGVLDKGPTSTPADPSTTGSSTRVRPPVPASTGTASSR
;
A
#
# COMPACT_ATOMS: atom_id res chain seq x y z
N MET A 1 -88.05 -21.66 -67.18
CA MET A 1 -86.99 -21.97 -66.19
C MET A 1 -86.13 -20.79 -65.98
N LEU A 2 -86.29 -20.15 -64.80
CA LEU A 2 -85.63 -18.86 -64.46
C LEU A 2 -84.47 -19.26 -63.56
N THR A 3 -83.22 -19.10 -64.01
CA THR A 3 -82.00 -19.31 -63.23
C THR A 3 -81.62 -17.99 -62.59
N ILE A 4 -81.78 -17.96 -61.26
CA ILE A 4 -81.34 -16.84 -60.45
C ILE A 4 -79.81 -17.00 -60.13
N ALA A 5 -78.97 -16.21 -60.71
CA ALA A 5 -77.55 -16.12 -60.34
C ALA A 5 -77.41 -15.28 -59.07
N VAL A 6 -77.09 -15.93 -57.99
CA VAL A 6 -76.68 -15.30 -56.71
C VAL A 6 -75.21 -14.90 -56.79
N THR A 7 -74.95 -13.65 -56.98
CA THR A 7 -73.61 -13.05 -56.92
C THR A 7 -73.27 -12.81 -55.48
N ILE A 8 -72.44 -13.65 -54.90
CA ILE A 8 -71.84 -13.42 -53.56
C ILE A 8 -70.76 -12.32 -53.72
N ALA A 9 -71.06 -11.10 -53.34
CA ALA A 9 -70.06 -10.05 -53.20
C ALA A 9 -69.20 -10.36 -51.94
N ILE A 10 -68.03 -10.89 -52.18
CA ILE A 10 -67.00 -11.02 -51.12
C ILE A 10 -66.51 -9.59 -50.83
N ASN A 11 -67.08 -8.99 -49.80
CA ASN A 11 -66.65 -7.70 -49.29
C ASN A 11 -65.31 -7.89 -48.55
N THR A 12 -64.19 -7.79 -49.29
CA THR A 12 -62.86 -7.66 -48.71
C THR A 12 -62.77 -6.37 -47.92
N PHE A 13 -63.09 -6.44 -46.65
CA PHE A 13 -62.74 -5.35 -45.71
C PHE A 13 -61.20 -5.22 -45.70
N GLY A 14 -60.68 -4.50 -46.68
CA GLY A 14 -59.36 -3.88 -46.58
C GLY A 14 -59.41 -2.85 -45.49
N GLY A 15 -59.23 -3.31 -44.24
CA GLY A 15 -59.15 -2.41 -43.10
C GLY A 15 -58.02 -1.43 -43.34
N ASN A 16 -58.38 -0.18 -43.71
CA ASN A 16 -57.46 0.94 -43.71
C ASN A 16 -57.09 1.21 -42.27
N THR A 17 -56.18 0.38 -41.71
CA THR A 17 -55.71 0.54 -40.35
C THR A 17 -54.95 1.85 -40.30
N ARG A 18 -55.58 2.85 -39.66
CA ARG A 18 -54.95 4.14 -39.40
C ARG A 18 -53.56 3.93 -38.85
N LYS A 19 -52.53 4.31 -39.62
CA LYS A 19 -51.15 4.24 -39.20
C LYS A 19 -50.87 5.37 -38.23
N VAL A 20 -50.23 5.07 -37.10
CA VAL A 20 -49.81 6.02 -36.08
C VAL A 20 -48.31 5.88 -35.91
N GLN A 21 -47.61 6.98 -35.82
CA GLN A 21 -46.16 6.99 -35.65
C GLN A 21 -45.80 6.80 -34.16
N VAL A 22 -44.87 5.89 -33.89
CA VAL A 22 -44.33 5.68 -32.54
C VAL A 22 -43.51 6.90 -32.12
N PRO A 23 -43.86 7.58 -31.02
CA PRO A 23 -43.09 8.73 -30.56
C PRO A 23 -41.68 8.31 -30.06
N ASP A 24 -40.71 9.22 -30.11
CA ASP A 24 -39.44 9.01 -29.45
C ASP A 24 -39.59 9.28 -27.95
N VAL A 25 -39.41 8.22 -27.15
CA VAL A 25 -39.51 8.24 -25.69
C VAL A 25 -38.19 7.84 -25.01
N ARG A 26 -37.09 7.80 -25.78
CA ARG A 26 -35.77 7.46 -25.22
C ARG A 26 -35.34 8.46 -24.16
N GLY A 27 -34.74 7.95 -23.09
CA GLY A 27 -34.24 8.74 -21.97
C GLY A 27 -35.34 9.29 -21.05
N GLN A 28 -36.64 9.07 -21.36
CA GLN A 28 -37.72 9.41 -20.45
C GLN A 28 -37.88 8.38 -19.33
N ALA A 29 -38.46 8.79 -18.19
CA ALA A 29 -38.83 7.84 -17.16
C ALA A 29 -39.87 6.84 -17.74
N SER A 30 -39.78 5.58 -17.35
CA SER A 30 -40.60 4.49 -17.88
C SER A 30 -42.11 4.78 -17.76
N ALA A 31 -42.53 5.36 -16.62
CA ALA A 31 -43.94 5.72 -16.39
C ALA A 31 -44.45 6.79 -17.38
N ASP A 32 -43.65 7.80 -17.66
CA ASP A 32 -44.00 8.89 -18.59
C ASP A 32 -44.06 8.37 -20.03
N ALA A 33 -43.11 7.52 -20.40
CA ALA A 33 -43.10 6.87 -21.71
C ALA A 33 -44.31 5.97 -21.94
N ILE A 34 -44.71 5.19 -20.93
CA ILE A 34 -45.93 4.38 -20.97
C ILE A 34 -47.15 5.24 -21.19
N ALA A 35 -47.30 6.32 -20.42
CA ALA A 35 -48.41 7.25 -20.54
C ALA A 35 -48.43 7.91 -21.94
N ALA A 36 -47.27 8.36 -22.44
CA ALA A 36 -47.18 8.99 -23.78
C ALA A 36 -47.58 8.05 -24.92
N LEU A 37 -47.21 6.78 -24.84
CA LEU A 37 -47.59 5.74 -25.83
C LEU A 37 -49.05 5.37 -25.71
N GLN A 38 -49.57 5.18 -24.50
CA GLN A 38 -51.00 4.86 -24.26
C GLN A 38 -51.92 5.99 -24.71
N ASN A 39 -51.56 7.27 -24.49
CA ASN A 39 -52.31 8.43 -24.95
C ASN A 39 -52.40 8.49 -26.49
N ARG A 40 -51.49 7.83 -27.19
CA ARG A 40 -51.53 7.67 -28.66
C ARG A 40 -52.31 6.41 -29.13
N GLY A 41 -52.85 5.66 -28.15
CA GLY A 41 -53.66 4.48 -28.43
C GLY A 41 -52.85 3.20 -28.62
N PHE A 42 -51.56 3.18 -28.25
CA PHE A 42 -50.75 1.95 -28.27
C PHE A 42 -50.99 1.11 -27.05
N LYS A 43 -50.81 -0.20 -27.20
CA LYS A 43 -50.65 -1.12 -26.08
C LYS A 43 -49.18 -1.19 -25.70
N THR A 44 -48.85 -1.21 -24.43
CA THR A 44 -47.45 -1.17 -23.95
C THR A 44 -47.10 -2.41 -23.13
N ARG A 45 -45.88 -2.88 -23.33
CA ARG A 45 -45.24 -3.93 -22.52
C ARG A 45 -43.82 -3.47 -22.20
N THR A 46 -43.38 -3.64 -20.97
CA THR A 46 -42.03 -3.31 -20.54
C THR A 46 -41.13 -4.55 -20.57
N LEU A 47 -39.87 -4.38 -21.01
CA LEU A 47 -38.79 -5.36 -20.96
C LEU A 47 -37.59 -4.68 -20.33
N GLN A 48 -37.14 -5.20 -19.18
CA GLN A 48 -35.96 -4.70 -18.51
C GLN A 48 -34.69 -5.22 -19.18
N LYS A 49 -33.72 -4.31 -19.40
CA LYS A 49 -32.41 -4.62 -19.98
C LYS A 49 -31.32 -3.81 -19.27
N PRO A 50 -30.12 -4.37 -19.07
CA PRO A 50 -29.01 -3.56 -18.62
C PRO A 50 -28.56 -2.56 -19.69
N ASP A 51 -28.23 -1.35 -19.25
CA ASP A 51 -27.65 -0.29 -20.09
C ASP A 51 -26.67 0.54 -19.26
N SER A 52 -25.49 0.80 -19.81
CA SER A 52 -24.42 1.51 -19.09
C SER A 52 -24.53 3.04 -19.17
N THR A 53 -25.39 3.55 -20.04
CA THR A 53 -25.55 4.99 -20.34
C THR A 53 -26.85 5.55 -19.81
N ILE A 54 -27.92 4.75 -19.92
CA ILE A 54 -29.28 5.16 -19.52
C ILE A 54 -29.48 4.83 -18.03
N PRO A 55 -29.89 5.79 -17.20
CA PRO A 55 -30.17 5.53 -15.80
C PRO A 55 -31.23 4.44 -15.58
N PRO A 56 -31.24 3.75 -14.43
CA PRO A 56 -32.30 2.82 -14.08
C PRO A 56 -33.68 3.46 -14.23
N ASP A 57 -34.69 2.65 -14.59
CA ASP A 57 -36.07 3.02 -14.78
C ASP A 57 -36.35 4.05 -15.95
N HIS A 58 -35.35 4.29 -16.80
CA HIS A 58 -35.51 5.12 -18.01
C HIS A 58 -35.49 4.26 -19.26
N VAL A 59 -36.13 4.77 -20.32
CA VAL A 59 -36.31 4.06 -21.57
C VAL A 59 -35.05 4.05 -22.42
N ILE A 60 -34.56 2.86 -22.75
CA ILE A 60 -33.48 2.64 -23.72
C ILE A 60 -34.00 2.87 -25.16
N GLY A 61 -35.22 2.37 -25.42
CA GLY A 61 -35.87 2.46 -26.73
C GLY A 61 -37.12 1.63 -26.76
N THR A 62 -37.78 1.61 -27.92
CA THR A 62 -39.02 0.85 -28.15
C THR A 62 -38.86 -0.11 -29.31
N ASP A 63 -39.70 -1.13 -29.32
CA ASP A 63 -39.84 -2.07 -30.42
C ASP A 63 -41.34 -2.25 -30.73
N PRO A 64 -41.83 -1.83 -31.91
CA PRO A 64 -41.15 -1.10 -32.98
C PRO A 64 -40.50 0.22 -32.54
N GLY A 65 -39.40 0.60 -33.21
CA GLY A 65 -38.57 1.77 -32.86
C GLY A 65 -39.29 3.08 -33.06
N ALA A 66 -38.75 4.16 -32.43
CA ALA A 66 -39.24 5.54 -32.60
C ALA A 66 -39.36 5.91 -34.07
N ASN A 67 -40.40 6.74 -34.41
CA ASN A 67 -40.72 7.22 -35.74
C ASN A 67 -41.20 6.13 -36.71
N THR A 68 -41.35 4.88 -36.30
CA THR A 68 -41.96 3.82 -37.14
C THR A 68 -43.46 4.01 -37.20
N SER A 69 -44.05 3.87 -38.40
CA SER A 69 -45.49 3.91 -38.60
C SER A 69 -46.09 2.52 -38.44
N VAL A 70 -46.90 2.34 -37.42
CA VAL A 70 -47.56 1.06 -37.06
C VAL A 70 -49.09 1.23 -37.04
N GLY A 71 -49.84 0.13 -37.02
CA GLY A 71 -51.30 0.18 -36.92
C GLY A 71 -51.73 0.78 -35.56
N ALA A 72 -52.88 1.49 -35.58
CA ALA A 72 -53.49 1.95 -34.33
C ALA A 72 -53.76 0.76 -33.40
N GLY A 73 -53.42 0.86 -32.12
CA GLY A 73 -53.58 -0.22 -31.13
C GLY A 73 -52.47 -1.28 -31.16
N ALA A 74 -51.39 -1.06 -31.93
CA ALA A 74 -50.25 -1.97 -31.95
C ALA A 74 -49.60 -2.09 -30.57
N ASP A 75 -49.00 -3.29 -30.33
CA ASP A 75 -48.21 -3.58 -29.13
C ASP A 75 -46.80 -2.97 -29.29
N ILE A 76 -46.42 -2.13 -28.35
CA ILE A 76 -45.09 -1.53 -28.29
C ILE A 76 -44.34 -2.08 -27.07
N THR A 77 -43.22 -2.73 -27.29
CA THR A 77 -42.31 -3.14 -26.21
C THR A 77 -41.39 -1.99 -25.84
N ILE A 78 -41.43 -1.58 -24.60
CA ILE A 78 -40.56 -0.52 -24.05
C ILE A 78 -39.39 -1.21 -23.35
N ASN A 79 -38.16 -1.03 -23.87
CA ASN A 79 -36.95 -1.48 -23.23
C ASN A 79 -36.58 -0.46 -22.14
N VAL A 80 -36.60 -0.91 -20.87
CA VAL A 80 -36.34 -0.06 -19.70
C VAL A 80 -34.98 -0.48 -19.12
N SER A 81 -34.14 0.53 -18.85
CA SER A 81 -32.83 0.31 -18.28
C SER A 81 -32.91 -0.18 -16.83
N THR A 82 -32.11 -1.16 -16.49
CA THR A 82 -31.80 -1.56 -15.11
C THR A 82 -30.51 -0.93 -14.60
N GLY A 83 -29.93 -0.01 -15.38
CA GLY A 83 -28.57 0.49 -15.15
C GLY A 83 -27.51 -0.47 -15.67
N PRO A 84 -26.23 -0.23 -15.32
CA PRO A 84 -25.12 -1.07 -15.75
C PRO A 84 -25.28 -2.54 -15.32
N GLU A 85 -24.82 -3.45 -16.16
CA GLU A 85 -24.80 -4.87 -15.83
C GLU A 85 -24.05 -5.08 -14.51
N GLN A 86 -24.65 -5.87 -13.62
CA GLN A 86 -24.10 -6.23 -12.32
C GLN A 86 -23.51 -7.63 -12.39
N ARG A 87 -22.29 -7.80 -11.87
CA ARG A 87 -21.61 -9.10 -11.75
C ARG A 87 -20.98 -9.26 -10.40
N GLU A 88 -20.88 -10.49 -9.94
CA GLU A 88 -20.14 -10.84 -8.75
C GLU A 88 -18.64 -10.64 -8.98
N LEU A 89 -17.96 -10.00 -8.03
CA LEU A 89 -16.53 -9.75 -8.09
C LEU A 89 -15.79 -11.01 -7.62
N PRO A 90 -15.01 -11.68 -8.50
CA PRO A 90 -14.31 -12.89 -8.11
C PRO A 90 -13.20 -12.60 -7.12
N ASP A 91 -12.92 -13.55 -6.22
CA ASP A 91 -11.78 -13.46 -5.33
C ASP A 91 -10.47 -13.55 -6.13
N VAL A 92 -9.60 -12.55 -5.92
CA VAL A 92 -8.29 -12.43 -6.55
C VAL A 92 -7.17 -12.37 -5.52
N SER A 93 -7.45 -12.71 -4.26
CA SER A 93 -6.47 -12.74 -3.18
C SER A 93 -5.28 -13.64 -3.52
N SER A 94 -4.12 -13.28 -3.04
CA SER A 94 -2.84 -14.00 -3.24
C SER A 94 -2.31 -14.06 -4.68
N LEU A 95 -3.04 -13.53 -5.65
CA LEU A 95 -2.55 -13.39 -7.03
C LEU A 95 -1.61 -12.19 -7.16
N THR A 96 -0.81 -12.15 -8.20
CA THR A 96 -0.13 -10.93 -8.62
C THR A 96 -1.14 -9.91 -9.18
N TYR A 97 -0.80 -8.63 -9.21
CA TYR A 97 -1.65 -7.60 -9.80
C TYR A 97 -2.07 -7.94 -11.25
N ALA A 98 -1.12 -8.43 -12.07
CA ALA A 98 -1.38 -8.78 -13.47
C ALA A 98 -2.37 -9.95 -13.62
N GLU A 99 -2.24 -10.99 -12.80
CA GLU A 99 -3.15 -12.13 -12.78
C GLU A 99 -4.56 -11.73 -12.29
N ALA A 100 -4.62 -10.86 -11.27
CA ALA A 100 -5.87 -10.31 -10.77
C ALA A 100 -6.60 -9.52 -11.85
N VAL A 101 -5.90 -8.60 -12.54
CA VAL A 101 -6.48 -7.85 -13.67
C VAL A 101 -7.00 -8.80 -14.75
N LYS A 102 -6.22 -9.82 -15.13
CA LYS A 102 -6.64 -10.82 -16.12
C LYS A 102 -7.93 -11.55 -15.68
N LYS A 103 -8.01 -12.00 -14.42
CA LYS A 103 -9.17 -12.70 -13.88
C LYS A 103 -10.40 -11.81 -13.81
N LEU A 104 -10.24 -10.55 -13.36
CA LEU A 104 -11.32 -9.56 -13.30
C LEU A 104 -11.81 -9.16 -14.69
N THR A 105 -10.90 -9.03 -15.66
CA THR A 105 -11.27 -8.74 -17.06
C THR A 105 -12.07 -9.90 -17.65
N ALA A 106 -11.70 -11.13 -17.38
CA ALA A 106 -12.48 -12.32 -17.80
C ALA A 106 -13.88 -12.35 -17.17
N ALA A 107 -14.05 -11.76 -15.97
CA ALA A 107 -15.34 -11.59 -15.33
C ALA A 107 -16.15 -10.38 -15.86
N GLY A 108 -15.59 -9.59 -16.80
CA GLY A 108 -16.27 -8.47 -17.48
C GLY A 108 -15.98 -7.09 -16.88
N PHE A 109 -15.15 -6.98 -15.87
CA PHE A 109 -14.71 -5.69 -15.33
C PHE A 109 -13.58 -5.10 -16.20
N SER A 110 -13.57 -3.78 -16.39
CA SER A 110 -12.61 -3.14 -17.31
C SER A 110 -11.85 -1.94 -16.71
N LYS A 111 -12.25 -1.49 -15.52
CA LYS A 111 -11.64 -0.31 -14.88
C LYS A 111 -10.95 -0.72 -13.59
N PHE A 112 -9.63 -0.56 -13.55
CA PHE A 112 -8.82 -0.98 -12.41
C PHE A 112 -7.97 0.17 -11.89
N LYS A 113 -7.81 0.21 -10.57
CA LYS A 113 -6.86 1.07 -9.86
C LYS A 113 -6.03 0.20 -8.93
N GLN A 114 -4.73 0.42 -8.89
CA GLN A 114 -3.86 -0.22 -7.91
C GLN A 114 -3.73 0.68 -6.68
N ALA A 115 -3.78 0.06 -5.50
CA ALA A 115 -3.42 0.68 -4.23
C ALA A 115 -2.43 -0.24 -3.50
N ALA A 116 -1.54 0.32 -2.71
CA ALA A 116 -0.65 -0.44 -1.84
C ALA A 116 -1.12 -0.32 -0.39
N SER A 117 -0.95 -1.40 0.38
CA SER A 117 -1.21 -1.40 1.81
C SER A 117 -0.21 -2.30 2.52
N PRO A 118 0.21 -1.97 3.75
CA PRO A 118 1.06 -2.84 4.55
C PRO A 118 0.47 -4.25 4.68
N SER A 119 1.33 -5.24 4.67
CA SER A 119 0.96 -6.66 4.71
C SER A 119 2.05 -7.49 5.38
N SER A 120 1.80 -8.79 5.55
CA SER A 120 2.88 -9.71 5.92
C SER A 120 3.93 -9.82 4.81
N PRO A 121 5.16 -10.25 5.12
CA PRO A 121 6.22 -10.42 4.11
C PRO A 121 5.80 -11.34 2.95
N GLU A 122 5.04 -12.40 3.22
CA GLU A 122 4.59 -13.40 2.25
C GLU A 122 3.57 -12.83 1.26
N MET A 123 2.88 -11.75 1.65
CA MET A 123 1.90 -11.05 0.84
C MET A 123 2.47 -9.84 0.09
N ALA A 124 3.77 -9.57 0.24
CA ALA A 124 4.44 -8.51 -0.52
C ALA A 124 4.33 -8.77 -2.03
N GLY A 125 3.83 -7.79 -2.77
CA GLY A 125 3.60 -7.89 -4.22
C GLY A 125 2.36 -8.69 -4.63
N LYS A 126 1.62 -9.26 -3.68
CA LYS A 126 0.37 -10.00 -3.93
C LYS A 126 -0.85 -9.19 -3.56
N VAL A 127 -1.96 -9.49 -4.18
CA VAL A 127 -3.26 -8.89 -3.85
C VAL A 127 -3.72 -9.37 -2.48
N ILE A 128 -4.02 -8.42 -1.61
CA ILE A 128 -4.54 -8.66 -0.26
C ILE A 128 -6.05 -8.37 -0.15
N GLY A 129 -6.63 -7.76 -1.18
CA GLY A 129 -8.05 -7.49 -1.25
C GLY A 129 -8.41 -6.58 -2.42
N THR A 130 -9.71 -6.31 -2.53
CA THR A 130 -10.26 -5.39 -3.52
C THR A 130 -11.29 -4.46 -2.88
N ASN A 131 -11.54 -3.33 -3.52
CA ASN A 131 -12.65 -2.45 -3.18
C ASN A 131 -13.42 -2.12 -4.48
N PRO A 132 -14.71 -2.55 -4.60
CA PRO A 132 -15.52 -3.33 -3.64
C PRO A 132 -14.89 -4.68 -3.26
N PRO A 133 -15.28 -5.26 -2.10
CA PRO A 133 -14.77 -6.57 -1.66
C PRO A 133 -15.13 -7.70 -2.63
N ALA A 134 -14.32 -8.76 -2.68
CA ALA A 134 -14.61 -9.98 -3.39
C ALA A 134 -15.94 -10.61 -2.93
N ASN A 135 -16.58 -11.39 -3.81
CA ASN A 135 -17.86 -12.06 -3.61
C ASN A 135 -19.05 -11.10 -3.40
N GLN A 136 -18.89 -9.82 -3.70
CA GLN A 136 -19.98 -8.85 -3.76
C GLN A 136 -20.32 -8.51 -5.22
N THR A 137 -21.60 -8.22 -5.44
CA THR A 137 -22.09 -7.76 -6.75
C THR A 137 -21.67 -6.30 -6.98
N SER A 138 -21.10 -6.04 -8.14
CA SER A 138 -20.69 -4.71 -8.56
C SER A 138 -21.01 -4.48 -10.02
N ALA A 139 -21.32 -3.23 -10.38
CA ALA A 139 -21.49 -2.83 -11.78
C ALA A 139 -20.17 -3.01 -12.54
N ILE A 140 -20.23 -3.60 -13.73
CA ILE A 140 -19.04 -3.81 -14.58
C ILE A 140 -18.35 -2.50 -15.01
N THR A 141 -19.04 -1.38 -14.89
CA THR A 141 -18.53 -0.03 -15.18
C THR A 141 -17.81 0.61 -14.01
N ASN A 142 -17.90 0.03 -12.80
CA ASN A 142 -17.26 0.55 -11.61
C ASN A 142 -15.73 0.38 -11.69
N VAL A 143 -15.03 1.27 -11.01
CA VAL A 143 -13.58 1.15 -10.81
C VAL A 143 -13.34 0.18 -9.66
N ILE A 144 -12.64 -0.91 -9.96
CA ILE A 144 -12.21 -1.88 -8.95
C ILE A 144 -10.81 -1.49 -8.48
N THR A 145 -10.68 -1.14 -7.21
CA THR A 145 -9.38 -0.91 -6.60
C THR A 145 -8.80 -2.25 -6.14
N ILE A 146 -7.66 -2.64 -6.71
CA ILE A 146 -6.93 -3.85 -6.36
C ILE A 146 -5.85 -3.43 -5.34
N ILE A 147 -5.94 -3.97 -4.12
CA ILE A 147 -5.04 -3.64 -3.03
C ILE A 147 -3.91 -4.66 -3.02
N VAL A 148 -2.68 -4.19 -3.24
CA VAL A 148 -1.47 -5.02 -3.27
C VAL A 148 -0.69 -4.81 -1.99
N GLY A 149 -0.25 -5.89 -1.38
CA GLY A 149 0.59 -5.86 -0.19
C GLY A 149 1.94 -5.24 -0.48
N SER A 150 2.36 -4.28 0.33
CA SER A 150 3.69 -3.65 0.26
C SER A 150 4.74 -4.36 1.11
N GLY A 151 4.36 -5.44 1.80
CA GLY A 151 5.15 -6.03 2.87
C GLY A 151 4.95 -5.29 4.20
N PRO A 152 5.77 -5.61 5.21
CA PRO A 152 5.66 -4.98 6.52
C PRO A 152 5.81 -3.46 6.47
N GLU A 153 5.09 -2.78 7.34
CA GLU A 153 5.26 -1.35 7.51
C GLU A 153 6.72 -1.01 7.83
N ALA A 154 7.29 -0.01 7.17
CA ALA A 154 8.63 0.48 7.45
C ALA A 154 8.56 1.68 8.38
N LYS A 155 9.42 1.68 9.44
CA LYS A 155 9.53 2.76 10.42
C LYS A 155 10.99 3.12 10.66
N GLN A 156 11.19 4.35 11.11
CA GLN A 156 12.50 4.84 11.47
C GLN A 156 12.90 4.29 12.85
N ILE A 157 14.13 3.78 12.96
CA ILE A 157 14.68 3.31 14.24
C ILE A 157 14.92 4.51 15.14
N PRO A 158 14.28 4.58 16.33
CA PRO A 158 14.54 5.64 17.29
C PRO A 158 15.94 5.54 17.89
N ASP A 159 16.48 6.65 18.38
CA ASP A 159 17.74 6.63 19.12
C ASP A 159 17.51 6.08 20.53
N VAL A 160 18.21 4.99 20.85
CA VAL A 160 18.20 4.31 22.15
C VAL A 160 19.58 4.29 22.81
N ALA A 161 20.54 5.06 22.29
CA ALA A 161 21.87 5.13 22.85
C ALA A 161 21.87 5.70 24.29
N GLY A 162 22.65 5.10 25.17
CA GLY A 162 22.73 5.47 26.60
C GLY A 162 21.61 4.91 27.48
N GLN A 163 20.73 4.09 26.93
CA GLN A 163 19.70 3.39 27.69
C GLN A 163 20.20 1.98 28.07
N THR A 164 19.61 1.41 29.13
CA THR A 164 19.79 -0.03 29.40
C THR A 164 19.12 -0.86 28.30
N VAL A 165 19.56 -2.10 28.11
CA VAL A 165 19.00 -3.01 27.10
C VAL A 165 17.48 -3.14 27.22
N ASP A 166 16.97 -3.32 28.46
CA ASP A 166 15.53 -3.48 28.70
C ASP A 166 14.73 -2.23 28.32
N LEU A 167 15.24 -1.06 28.62
CA LEU A 167 14.58 0.21 28.26
C LEU A 167 14.63 0.44 26.75
N ALA A 168 15.76 0.18 26.12
CA ALA A 168 15.94 0.28 24.68
C ALA A 168 14.95 -0.65 23.94
N GLN A 169 14.82 -1.91 24.38
CA GLN A 169 13.85 -2.86 23.79
C GLN A 169 12.40 -2.37 23.98
N LYS A 170 12.04 -1.87 25.17
CA LYS A 170 10.70 -1.30 25.40
C LYS A 170 10.41 -0.13 24.48
N ASN A 171 11.38 0.78 24.31
CA ASN A 171 11.23 1.92 23.40
C ASN A 171 11.08 1.47 21.95
N LEU A 172 11.91 0.55 21.48
CA LEU A 172 11.81 -0.01 20.13
C LEU A 172 10.47 -0.73 19.90
N ASN A 173 9.95 -1.45 20.91
CA ASN A 173 8.64 -2.10 20.83
C ASN A 173 7.49 -1.09 20.63
N VAL A 174 7.55 0.09 21.25
CA VAL A 174 6.54 1.16 21.02
C VAL A 174 6.50 1.58 19.53
N TYR A 175 7.62 1.51 18.83
CA TYR A 175 7.71 1.79 17.40
C TYR A 175 7.34 0.57 16.53
N GLY A 176 7.07 -0.59 17.14
CA GLY A 176 6.65 -1.82 16.46
C GLY A 176 7.79 -2.79 16.14
N PHE A 177 9.03 -2.48 16.50
CA PHE A 177 10.14 -3.43 16.35
C PHE A 177 10.09 -4.47 17.46
N THR A 178 10.07 -5.76 17.10
CA THR A 178 9.90 -6.86 18.06
C THR A 178 11.04 -7.89 18.02
N LYS A 179 11.93 -7.80 17.03
CA LYS A 179 13.03 -8.74 16.84
C LYS A 179 14.35 -8.07 17.20
N PHE A 180 15.02 -8.59 18.21
CA PHE A 180 16.27 -8.03 18.73
C PHE A 180 17.37 -9.08 18.80
N SER A 181 18.59 -8.63 18.54
CA SER A 181 19.83 -9.34 18.88
C SER A 181 20.74 -8.41 19.68
N GLN A 182 21.77 -8.93 20.30
CA GLN A 182 22.72 -8.17 21.09
C GLN A 182 24.14 -8.50 20.64
N ALA A 183 24.97 -7.47 20.50
CA ALA A 183 26.40 -7.58 20.27
C ALA A 183 27.15 -6.79 21.34
N GLN A 184 28.14 -7.42 21.95
CA GLN A 184 29.02 -6.75 22.93
C GLN A 184 30.09 -5.95 22.19
N VAL A 185 30.16 -4.63 22.46
CA VAL A 185 31.13 -3.73 21.83
C VAL A 185 32.02 -3.06 22.91
N ASP A 186 33.26 -2.79 22.54
CA ASP A 186 34.17 -2.04 23.40
C ASP A 186 33.76 -0.56 23.40
N SER A 187 33.57 -0.01 24.59
CA SER A 187 33.03 1.36 24.71
C SER A 187 33.40 1.97 26.08
N PRO A 188 33.57 3.29 26.18
CA PRO A 188 33.74 3.98 27.46
C PRO A 188 32.42 4.22 28.20
N LYS A 189 31.24 3.90 27.59
CA LYS A 189 29.96 3.96 28.30
C LYS A 189 29.88 2.89 29.38
N PRO A 190 29.04 3.05 30.41
CA PRO A 190 28.82 2.05 31.42
C PRO A 190 28.55 0.65 30.83
N ALA A 191 29.07 -0.40 31.46
CA ALA A 191 28.80 -1.76 31.02
C ALA A 191 27.30 -2.06 31.08
N GLY A 192 26.75 -2.65 30.02
CA GLY A 192 25.33 -2.97 29.90
C GLY A 192 24.47 -1.88 29.22
N ASP A 193 25.02 -0.69 29.00
CA ASP A 193 24.32 0.37 28.27
C ASP A 193 24.43 0.16 26.75
N VAL A 194 23.37 0.54 26.04
CA VAL A 194 23.35 0.51 24.58
C VAL A 194 24.22 1.65 24.03
N VAL A 195 25.19 1.30 23.20
CA VAL A 195 26.05 2.25 22.49
C VAL A 195 25.35 2.80 21.26
N GLY A 196 24.64 1.93 20.55
CA GLY A 196 23.90 2.21 19.34
C GLY A 196 23.16 0.95 18.84
N THR A 197 22.62 1.05 17.64
CA THR A 197 21.91 -0.04 16.96
C THR A 197 22.52 -0.33 15.61
N ASN A 198 22.29 -1.53 15.12
CA ASN A 198 22.57 -1.92 13.73
C ASN A 198 21.30 -2.57 13.13
N PRO A 199 20.64 -1.99 12.13
CA PRO A 199 20.99 -0.71 11.50
C PRO A 199 20.97 0.50 12.46
N PRO A 200 21.70 1.60 12.13
CA PRO A 200 21.82 2.73 13.02
C PRO A 200 20.49 3.48 13.20
N ALA A 201 20.35 4.18 14.35
CA ALA A 201 19.23 5.07 14.60
C ALA A 201 19.02 6.06 13.45
N GLY A 202 17.75 6.39 13.15
CA GLY A 202 17.37 7.22 12.00
C GLY A 202 17.20 6.47 10.69
N THR A 203 17.63 5.21 10.58
CA THR A 203 17.39 4.37 9.39
C THR A 203 15.94 3.89 9.37
N THR A 204 15.32 3.96 8.19
CA THR A 204 13.96 3.40 7.97
C THR A 204 14.08 1.95 7.51
N VAL A 205 13.50 1.04 8.29
CA VAL A 205 13.50 -0.39 8.01
C VAL A 205 12.11 -1.00 8.29
N PRO A 206 11.78 -2.15 7.68
CA PRO A 206 10.57 -2.90 8.03
C PRO A 206 10.52 -3.21 9.51
N VAL A 207 9.33 -3.13 10.14
CA VAL A 207 9.17 -3.36 11.58
C VAL A 207 9.48 -4.79 12.02
N ASP A 208 9.51 -5.73 11.09
CA ASP A 208 9.89 -7.13 11.33
C ASP A 208 11.41 -7.40 11.18
N SER A 209 12.20 -6.37 10.88
CA SER A 209 13.66 -6.47 10.82
C SER A 209 14.26 -6.77 12.18
N VAL A 210 15.38 -7.49 12.18
CA VAL A 210 16.17 -7.70 13.41
C VAL A 210 16.98 -6.46 13.69
N ILE A 211 16.81 -5.87 14.87
CA ILE A 211 17.61 -4.74 15.35
C ILE A 211 18.66 -5.29 16.33
N GLU A 212 19.94 -5.15 15.96
CA GLU A 212 21.04 -5.52 16.82
C GLU A 212 21.35 -4.35 17.77
N LEU A 213 21.27 -4.60 19.07
CA LEU A 213 21.67 -3.67 20.11
C LEU A 213 23.17 -3.84 20.40
N GLN A 214 23.94 -2.80 20.17
CA GLN A 214 25.36 -2.77 20.50
C GLN A 214 25.50 -2.39 21.97
N VAL A 215 25.88 -3.35 22.81
CA VAL A 215 25.93 -3.20 24.26
C VAL A 215 27.35 -2.97 24.72
N SER A 216 27.56 -1.94 25.52
CA SER A 216 28.88 -1.57 26.05
C SER A 216 29.44 -2.63 27.00
N ARG A 217 30.71 -2.97 26.83
CA ARG A 217 31.48 -3.72 27.83
C ARG A 217 32.01 -2.87 28.97
N GLY A 218 31.99 -1.53 28.82
CA GLY A 218 32.55 -0.62 29.81
C GLY A 218 34.06 -0.76 29.99
N ASN A 219 34.74 -1.26 28.96
CA ASN A 219 36.16 -1.66 29.04
C ASN A 219 37.09 -0.61 28.39
N GLN A 220 36.55 0.49 27.90
CA GLN A 220 37.38 1.57 27.37
C GLN A 220 37.42 2.75 28.31
N PHE A 221 38.52 3.43 28.27
CA PHE A 221 38.78 4.63 29.04
C PHE A 221 39.04 5.81 28.09
N VAL A 222 38.34 6.91 28.32
CA VAL A 222 38.57 8.15 27.54
C VAL A 222 39.82 8.82 28.10
N MET A 223 40.89 8.81 27.32
CA MET A 223 42.14 9.45 27.71
C MET A 223 41.96 10.98 27.79
N PRO A 224 42.16 11.59 28.98
CA PRO A 224 42.14 13.01 29.11
C PRO A 224 43.33 13.64 28.40
N ASP A 225 43.22 14.94 28.06
CA ASP A 225 44.40 15.67 27.61
C ASP A 225 45.40 15.86 28.74
N LEU A 226 46.57 15.26 28.55
CA LEU A 226 47.69 15.33 29.47
C LEU A 226 48.83 16.22 28.94
N SER A 227 48.58 16.97 27.85
CA SER A 227 49.61 17.84 27.26
C SER A 227 50.09 18.88 28.25
N GLY A 228 51.40 19.01 28.41
CA GLY A 228 52.00 19.97 29.32
C GLY A 228 52.04 19.56 30.80
N MET A 229 51.46 18.39 31.17
CA MET A 229 51.59 17.89 32.54
C MET A 229 52.92 17.18 32.76
N PHE A 230 53.44 17.27 34.00
CA PHE A 230 54.54 16.44 34.41
C PHE A 230 54.10 14.97 34.58
N TRP A 231 55.04 14.07 34.36
CA TRP A 231 54.80 12.63 34.52
C TRP A 231 54.26 12.30 35.92
N THR A 232 54.80 12.90 36.95
CA THR A 232 54.40 12.70 38.35
C THR A 232 52.96 13.06 38.63
N ASP A 233 52.36 13.92 37.83
CA ASP A 233 50.99 14.41 37.99
C ASP A 233 50.00 13.68 37.03
N ALA A 234 50.50 13.20 35.90
CA ALA A 234 49.71 12.50 34.90
C ALA A 234 49.19 11.14 35.42
N GLU A 235 50.04 10.33 36.08
CA GLU A 235 49.63 9.02 36.57
C GLU A 235 48.55 9.08 37.66
N PRO A 236 48.68 9.90 38.71
CA PRO A 236 47.63 10.04 39.73
C PRO A 236 46.32 10.52 39.13
N ARG A 237 46.35 11.44 38.14
CA ARG A 237 45.15 11.93 37.44
C ARG A 237 44.46 10.82 36.66
N LEU A 238 45.19 10.02 35.93
CA LEU A 238 44.65 8.87 35.21
C LEU A 238 44.04 7.82 36.14
N ARG A 239 44.73 7.51 37.26
CA ARG A 239 44.24 6.60 38.28
C ARG A 239 42.96 7.10 38.95
N ALA A 240 42.88 8.40 39.23
CA ALA A 240 41.66 9.02 39.77
C ALA A 240 40.47 8.92 38.82
N LEU A 241 40.72 8.80 37.51
CA LEU A 241 39.69 8.61 36.46
C LEU A 241 39.43 7.12 36.18
N GLY A 242 39.99 6.20 36.99
CA GLY A 242 39.74 4.75 36.85
C GLY A 242 40.68 4.00 35.90
N TRP A 243 41.72 4.64 35.39
CA TRP A 243 42.69 3.94 34.54
C TRP A 243 43.56 3.01 35.34
N THR A 244 43.69 1.75 34.87
CA THR A 244 44.45 0.69 35.56
C THR A 244 45.69 0.22 34.80
N GLY A 245 45.96 0.82 33.62
CA GLY A 245 47.07 0.46 32.77
C GLY A 245 48.43 0.84 33.35
N VAL A 246 49.50 0.54 32.63
CA VAL A 246 50.87 0.90 32.94
C VAL A 246 51.28 2.09 32.04
N LEU A 247 51.76 3.16 32.63
CA LEU A 247 52.38 4.26 31.88
C LEU A 247 53.84 3.92 31.60
N ASP A 248 54.19 3.92 30.32
CA ASP A 248 55.58 3.77 29.92
C ASP A 248 56.23 5.14 29.68
N LYS A 249 57.37 5.37 30.30
CA LYS A 249 58.22 6.50 29.99
C LYS A 249 58.91 6.24 28.67
N GLY A 250 58.33 6.67 27.55
CA GLY A 250 59.03 6.64 26.30
C GLY A 250 60.46 7.19 26.36
N PRO A 251 61.31 6.95 25.37
CA PRO A 251 62.65 7.43 25.35
C PRO A 251 62.73 8.95 25.59
N THR A 252 63.44 9.39 26.59
CA THR A 252 63.69 10.78 26.84
C THR A 252 64.51 11.34 25.70
N SER A 253 63.89 12.22 24.89
CA SER A 253 64.68 13.03 23.97
C SER A 253 65.48 14.00 24.82
N THR A 254 66.78 13.78 24.93
CA THR A 254 67.70 14.73 25.62
C THR A 254 67.76 15.99 24.71
N PRO A 255 67.39 17.18 25.23
CA PRO A 255 67.67 18.41 24.51
C PRO A 255 69.19 18.61 24.51
N ALA A 256 69.76 18.91 23.36
CA ALA A 256 71.19 19.21 23.20
C ALA A 256 71.48 20.69 23.61
N ASP A 257 71.07 21.08 24.84
CA ASP A 257 71.41 22.40 25.37
C ASP A 257 71.78 22.29 26.87
N PRO A 258 73.01 22.56 27.26
CA PRO A 258 73.50 22.36 28.64
C PRO A 258 73.04 23.43 29.62
N SER A 259 72.15 24.34 29.31
CA SER A 259 71.77 25.45 30.18
C SER A 259 70.36 25.34 30.82
N THR A 260 69.65 24.22 30.64
CA THR A 260 68.29 24.10 31.18
C THR A 260 68.21 22.94 32.18
N THR A 261 68.42 23.22 33.45
CA THR A 261 68.09 22.36 34.58
C THR A 261 66.55 22.31 34.73
N GLY A 262 65.91 21.42 34.01
CA GLY A 262 64.50 21.13 34.14
C GLY A 262 64.14 19.87 33.31
N SER A 263 64.08 18.71 33.96
CA SER A 263 63.69 17.47 33.33
C SER A 263 62.20 17.48 32.98
N SER A 264 61.88 17.90 31.76
CA SER A 264 60.53 17.89 31.20
C SER A 264 60.36 16.62 30.37
N THR A 265 59.91 15.56 30.99
CA THR A 265 59.51 14.33 30.27
C THR A 265 58.06 14.51 29.81
N ARG A 266 57.87 14.80 28.52
CA ARG A 266 56.52 14.83 27.94
C ARG A 266 55.92 13.46 27.80
N VAL A 267 54.71 13.27 28.29
CA VAL A 267 53.95 12.04 28.14
C VAL A 267 53.50 11.90 26.66
N ARG A 268 53.86 10.83 26.03
CA ARG A 268 53.39 10.46 24.69
C ARG A 268 52.15 9.60 24.83
N PRO A 269 51.07 9.84 24.08
CA PRO A 269 49.88 8.98 24.16
C PRO A 269 50.25 7.52 23.74
N PRO A 270 49.65 6.52 24.38
CA PRO A 270 49.85 5.12 23.99
C PRO A 270 49.34 4.89 22.58
N VAL A 271 50.10 4.16 21.77
CA VAL A 271 49.65 3.68 20.46
C VAL A 271 48.52 2.66 20.71
N PRO A 272 47.37 2.76 20.07
CA PRO A 272 46.33 1.74 20.22
C PRO A 272 46.90 0.38 19.77
N ALA A 273 46.67 -0.64 20.58
CA ALA A 273 47.06 -2.01 20.23
C ALA A 273 46.40 -2.39 18.91
N SER A 274 47.20 -2.67 17.88
CA SER A 274 46.72 -3.18 16.62
C SER A 274 46.07 -4.53 16.89
N THR A 275 44.74 -4.61 16.74
CA THR A 275 44.02 -5.86 16.62
C THR A 275 44.51 -6.58 15.37
N GLY A 276 45.37 -7.58 15.57
CA GLY A 276 45.79 -8.44 14.47
C GLY A 276 44.64 -9.14 13.83
N THR A 277 44.35 -8.75 12.61
CA THR A 277 43.46 -9.50 11.72
C THR A 277 44.16 -10.82 11.39
N ALA A 278 43.76 -11.92 12.04
CA ALA A 278 44.10 -13.25 11.59
C ALA A 278 43.35 -13.52 10.27
N SER A 279 44.10 -13.43 9.15
CA SER A 279 43.68 -13.96 7.86
C SER A 279 43.71 -15.48 7.93
N SER A 280 42.54 -16.12 7.87
CA SER A 280 42.46 -17.55 7.59
C SER A 280 42.20 -17.75 6.11
N ARG A 281 43.06 -18.56 5.51
CA ARG A 281 42.91 -19.12 4.14
C ARG A 281 41.65 -19.97 4.00
#